data_df74edf7037488dedef64b88c5b3910f
#
_entry.id   df74edf7037488dedef64b88c5b3910f
#
_cell.length_a   1.000
_cell.length_b   1.000
_cell.length_c   1.000
_cell.angle_alpha   90.00
_cell.angle_beta   90.00
_cell.angle_gamma   90.00
#
_symmetry.space_group_name_H-M   'P 1'
#
loop_
_entity.id
_entity.type
_entity.pdbx_description
1 polymer ?
#
loop_
_entity_poly.entity_id
_entity_poly.type
_entity_poly.pdbx_seq_one_letter_code
_entity_poly.pdbx_strand_id
1 'polypeptide(L)'
;MADVRKDLEALKIAMQTEEEGQQLFKTASANTKNSFVKSIFDRLAKDELLHMDLIKKFYAQLEHSGSWKELSPQDRDYRSAKQEMKTIFSSALEKAKAGNLNVSESDVEVYRRAVQFEKDGADLYDRLYNETDDKLAKKFYLFLREMEKEHMNLLDNTLQYLDNPNNWYLLEEGWTLDD
;
A
#
# COMPACT_ATOMS: atom_id res chain seq x y z
N MET A 1 -3.30 -24.91 21.29
CA MET A 1 -2.77 -23.55 21.55
C MET A 1 -2.09 -23.12 20.27
N ALA A 2 -2.44 -21.95 19.72
CA ALA A 2 -1.69 -21.38 18.60
C ALA A 2 -0.21 -21.28 19.01
N ASP A 3 0.70 -21.58 18.10
CA ASP A 3 2.14 -21.47 18.38
C ASP A 3 2.54 -19.99 18.30
N VAL A 4 2.48 -19.31 19.45
CA VAL A 4 2.82 -17.88 19.58
C VAL A 4 4.20 -17.56 18.97
N ARG A 5 5.15 -18.50 19.00
CA ARG A 5 6.46 -18.28 18.35
C ARG A 5 6.33 -18.16 16.83
N LYS A 6 5.51 -19.05 16.23
CA LYS A 6 5.26 -19.00 14.78
C LYS A 6 4.61 -17.68 14.39
N ASP A 7 3.64 -17.22 15.17
CA ASP A 7 2.96 -15.95 14.93
C ASP A 7 3.92 -14.76 15.09
N LEU A 8 4.78 -14.74 16.10
CA LEU A 8 5.80 -13.71 16.29
C LEU A 8 6.82 -13.67 15.13
N GLU A 9 7.25 -14.84 14.64
CA GLU A 9 8.14 -14.89 13.46
C GLU A 9 7.43 -14.39 12.19
N ALA A 10 6.16 -14.74 12.01
CA ALA A 10 5.36 -14.22 10.91
C ALA A 10 5.24 -12.67 10.93
N LEU A 11 5.02 -12.09 12.12
CA LEU A 11 4.97 -10.64 12.29
C LEU A 11 6.34 -9.96 12.06
N LYS A 12 7.46 -10.63 12.37
CA LYS A 12 8.80 -10.12 12.03
C LYS A 12 9.01 -10.07 10.52
N ILE A 13 8.62 -11.12 9.80
CA ILE A 13 8.68 -11.15 8.33
C ILE A 13 7.82 -10.01 7.76
N ALA A 14 6.59 -9.85 8.27
CA ALA A 14 5.72 -8.76 7.88
C ALA A 14 6.38 -7.38 8.10
N MET A 15 6.93 -7.10 9.29
CA MET A 15 7.65 -5.84 9.57
C MET A 15 8.80 -5.59 8.60
N GLN A 16 9.56 -6.63 8.24
CA GLN A 16 10.66 -6.51 7.29
C GLN A 16 10.14 -6.16 5.89
N THR A 17 9.04 -6.78 5.46
CA THR A 17 8.41 -6.49 4.16
C THR A 17 7.98 -5.02 4.09
N GLU A 18 7.30 -4.50 5.12
CA GLU A 18 6.90 -3.08 5.16
C GLU A 18 8.10 -2.12 5.17
N GLU A 19 9.19 -2.48 5.86
CA GLU A 19 10.42 -1.69 5.85
C GLU A 19 11.05 -1.64 4.45
N GLU A 20 11.09 -2.77 3.75
CA GLU A 20 11.57 -2.86 2.37
C GLU A 20 10.69 -2.04 1.42
N GLY A 21 9.36 -2.09 1.58
CA GLY A 21 8.39 -1.28 0.82
C GLY A 21 8.60 0.22 1.06
N GLN A 22 8.69 0.63 2.32
CA GLN A 22 8.97 2.01 2.66
C GLN A 22 10.26 2.52 2.00
N GLN A 23 11.33 1.72 2.03
CA GLN A 23 12.61 2.10 1.43
C GLN A 23 12.52 2.15 -0.11
N LEU A 24 11.80 1.20 -0.72
CA LEU A 24 11.53 1.20 -2.16
C LEU A 24 10.85 2.50 -2.58
N PHE A 25 9.74 2.87 -1.92
CA PHE A 25 8.96 4.05 -2.28
C PHE A 25 9.68 5.36 -1.97
N LYS A 26 10.43 5.46 -0.88
CA LYS A 26 11.30 6.62 -0.60
C LYS A 26 12.35 6.80 -1.70
N THR A 27 12.97 5.71 -2.14
CA THR A 27 13.98 5.74 -3.19
C THR A 27 13.36 6.13 -4.53
N ALA A 28 12.19 5.59 -4.87
CA ALA A 28 11.44 5.93 -6.06
C ALA A 28 11.05 7.41 -6.07
N SER A 29 10.51 7.92 -4.96
CA SER A 29 10.17 9.33 -4.79
C SER A 29 11.38 10.26 -4.95
N ALA A 30 12.54 9.90 -4.39
CA ALA A 30 13.75 10.71 -4.47
C ALA A 30 14.36 10.77 -5.88
N ASN A 31 14.17 9.73 -6.69
CA ASN A 31 14.79 9.60 -8.00
C ASN A 31 13.93 10.16 -9.15
N THR A 32 12.64 10.32 -8.96
CA THR A 32 11.77 10.89 -10.00
C THR A 32 11.83 12.41 -10.04
N LYS A 33 11.77 12.96 -11.25
CA LYS A 33 11.58 14.41 -11.48
C LYS A 33 10.12 14.79 -11.70
N ASN A 34 9.26 13.80 -11.88
CA ASN A 34 7.84 14.00 -12.06
C ASN A 34 7.16 14.23 -10.70
N SER A 35 6.62 15.44 -10.49
CA SER A 35 6.01 15.80 -9.21
C SER A 35 4.77 14.97 -8.83
N PHE A 36 4.05 14.45 -9.83
CA PHE A 36 2.91 13.55 -9.60
C PHE A 36 3.40 12.19 -9.13
N VAL A 37 4.32 11.56 -9.88
CA VAL A 37 4.97 10.30 -9.52
C VAL A 37 5.56 10.39 -8.11
N LYS A 38 6.25 11.49 -7.81
CA LYS A 38 6.79 11.77 -6.48
C LYS A 38 5.72 11.75 -5.40
N SER A 39 4.59 12.41 -5.62
CA SER A 39 3.50 12.48 -4.64
C SER A 39 2.90 11.11 -4.34
N ILE A 40 2.78 10.24 -5.35
CA ILE A 40 2.30 8.85 -5.18
C ILE A 40 3.26 8.06 -4.30
N PHE A 41 4.56 8.04 -4.64
CA PHE A 41 5.54 7.29 -3.86
C PHE A 41 5.78 7.86 -2.46
N ASP A 42 5.72 9.18 -2.27
CA ASP A 42 5.74 9.79 -0.92
C ASP A 42 4.55 9.33 -0.07
N ARG A 43 3.38 9.16 -0.71
CA ARG A 43 2.20 8.64 -0.02
C ARG A 43 2.37 7.18 0.36
N LEU A 44 2.70 6.32 -0.60
CA LEU A 44 2.93 4.89 -0.33
C LEU A 44 3.98 4.69 0.77
N ALA A 45 5.10 5.41 0.73
CA ALA A 45 6.12 5.33 1.78
C ALA A 45 5.60 5.69 3.19
N LYS A 46 4.59 6.58 3.29
CA LYS A 46 3.94 6.89 4.58
C LYS A 46 3.00 5.77 5.01
N ASP A 47 2.28 5.17 4.06
CA ASP A 47 1.36 4.08 4.36
C ASP A 47 2.13 2.86 4.87
N GLU A 48 3.26 2.49 4.24
CA GLU A 48 4.14 1.41 4.73
C GLU A 48 4.63 1.66 6.16
N LEU A 49 4.94 2.91 6.51
CA LEU A 49 5.31 3.25 7.88
C LEU A 49 4.16 3.00 8.86
N LEU A 50 2.92 3.34 8.48
CA LEU A 50 1.74 3.10 9.31
C LEU A 50 1.44 1.59 9.44
N HIS A 51 1.59 0.82 8.37
CA HIS A 51 1.47 -0.65 8.41
C HIS A 51 2.50 -1.25 9.38
N MET A 52 3.75 -0.85 9.24
CA MET A 52 4.82 -1.31 10.13
C MET A 52 4.54 -0.96 11.60
N ASP A 53 4.04 0.23 11.90
CA ASP A 53 3.70 0.65 13.26
C ASP A 53 2.54 -0.16 13.83
N LEU A 54 1.54 -0.49 12.99
CA LEU A 54 0.45 -1.38 13.36
C LEU A 54 0.96 -2.79 13.66
N ILE A 55 1.82 -3.35 12.80
CA ILE A 55 2.40 -4.68 13.01
C ILE A 55 3.23 -4.73 14.30
N LYS A 56 4.06 -3.69 14.56
CA LYS A 56 4.82 -3.56 15.81
C LYS A 56 3.93 -3.55 17.04
N LYS A 57 2.80 -2.85 16.98
CA LYS A 57 1.81 -2.82 18.06
C LYS A 57 1.26 -4.22 18.35
N PHE A 58 0.91 -4.96 17.30
CA PHE A 58 0.38 -6.32 17.44
C PHE A 58 1.46 -7.30 17.89
N TYR A 59 2.68 -7.17 17.40
CA TYR A 59 3.84 -7.94 17.85
C TYR A 59 4.06 -7.80 19.36
N ALA A 60 4.20 -6.56 19.85
CA ALA A 60 4.44 -6.27 21.26
C ALA A 60 3.29 -6.80 22.14
N GLN A 61 2.05 -6.66 21.68
CA GLN A 61 0.89 -7.13 22.39
C GLN A 61 0.85 -8.67 22.46
N LEU A 62 1.14 -9.36 21.36
CA LEU A 62 1.19 -10.81 21.30
C LEU A 62 2.34 -11.36 22.16
N GLU A 63 3.52 -10.75 22.11
CA GLU A 63 4.68 -11.10 22.93
C GLU A 63 4.36 -10.99 24.44
N HIS A 64 3.64 -9.94 24.84
CA HIS A 64 3.29 -9.70 26.24
C HIS A 64 2.15 -10.61 26.74
N SER A 65 1.08 -10.80 25.95
CA SER A 65 -0.14 -11.47 26.38
C SER A 65 -0.26 -12.93 25.94
N GLY A 66 0.55 -13.35 24.96
CA GLY A 66 0.47 -14.68 24.37
C GLY A 66 -0.80 -14.94 23.55
N SER A 67 -1.55 -13.88 23.18
CA SER A 67 -2.80 -14.01 22.43
C SER A 67 -3.05 -12.81 21.51
N TRP A 68 -3.68 -13.08 20.36
CA TRP A 68 -4.12 -12.04 19.44
C TRP A 68 -5.23 -11.18 20.04
N LYS A 69 -5.30 -9.91 19.62
CA LYS A 69 -6.41 -9.01 19.94
C LYS A 69 -7.16 -8.62 18.67
N GLU A 70 -8.37 -8.13 18.84
CA GLU A 70 -9.15 -7.58 17.74
C GLU A 70 -8.62 -6.20 17.33
N LEU A 71 -8.62 -5.94 16.01
CA LEU A 71 -8.36 -4.62 15.46
C LEU A 71 -9.40 -3.63 15.99
N SER A 72 -8.93 -2.56 16.64
CA SER A 72 -9.81 -1.48 17.08
C SER A 72 -10.28 -0.62 15.89
N PRO A 73 -11.35 0.19 16.06
CA PRO A 73 -11.73 1.15 15.02
C PRO A 73 -10.59 2.11 14.63
N GLN A 74 -9.73 2.50 15.57
CA GLN A 74 -8.57 3.36 15.34
C GLN A 74 -7.50 2.65 14.50
N ASP A 75 -7.34 1.33 14.66
CA ASP A 75 -6.41 0.52 13.85
C ASP A 75 -6.89 0.39 12.40
N ARG A 76 -8.16 0.63 12.13
CA ARG A 76 -8.79 0.54 10.81
C ARG A 76 -8.98 1.90 10.14
N ASP A 77 -8.61 2.99 10.80
CA ASP A 77 -8.86 4.35 10.28
C ASP A 77 -7.74 4.82 9.34
N TYR A 78 -7.65 4.18 8.18
CA TYR A 78 -6.79 4.56 7.05
C TYR A 78 -7.53 5.44 6.01
N ARG A 79 -8.69 6.01 6.36
CA ARG A 79 -9.54 6.79 5.45
C ARG A 79 -8.88 8.07 4.91
N SER A 80 -7.84 8.57 5.56
CA SER A 80 -7.10 9.73 5.08
C SER A 80 -6.43 9.50 3.73
N ALA A 81 -6.03 8.25 3.43
CA ALA A 81 -5.41 7.86 2.17
C ALA A 81 -6.31 8.18 0.97
N LYS A 82 -7.56 7.73 0.99
CA LYS A 82 -8.51 7.87 -0.12
C LYS A 82 -8.79 9.34 -0.48
N GLN A 83 -8.91 10.22 0.53
CA GLN A 83 -9.16 11.64 0.30
C GLN A 83 -7.91 12.39 -0.21
N GLU A 84 -6.73 12.08 0.33
CA GLU A 84 -5.47 12.63 -0.18
C GLU A 84 -5.21 12.20 -1.62
N MET A 85 -5.51 10.94 -1.95
CA MET A 85 -5.37 10.42 -3.31
C MET A 85 -6.25 11.17 -4.32
N LYS A 86 -7.53 11.42 -4.00
CA LYS A 86 -8.40 12.26 -4.84
C LYS A 86 -7.75 13.62 -5.14
N THR A 87 -7.16 14.24 -4.13
CA THR A 87 -6.49 15.55 -4.27
C THR A 87 -5.23 15.45 -5.15
N ILE A 88 -4.42 14.40 -4.98
CA ILE A 88 -3.22 14.15 -5.78
C ILE A 88 -3.60 13.96 -7.25
N PHE A 89 -4.59 13.12 -7.56
CA PHE A 89 -5.05 12.88 -8.92
C PHE A 89 -5.66 14.12 -9.56
N SER A 90 -6.51 14.86 -8.85
CA SER A 90 -7.08 16.11 -9.35
C SER A 90 -6.00 17.14 -9.72
N SER A 91 -4.98 17.30 -8.87
CA SER A 91 -3.85 18.18 -9.14
C SER A 91 -2.99 17.72 -10.32
N ALA A 92 -2.81 16.41 -10.48
CA ALA A 92 -2.08 15.83 -11.60
C ALA A 92 -2.83 16.05 -12.93
N LEU A 93 -4.14 15.89 -12.91
CA LEU A 93 -5.00 16.11 -14.06
C LEU A 93 -4.89 17.55 -14.59
N GLU A 94 -4.92 18.55 -13.70
CA GLU A 94 -4.73 19.95 -14.07
C GLU A 94 -3.35 20.21 -14.72
N LYS A 95 -2.29 19.59 -14.19
CA LYS A 95 -0.94 19.67 -14.76
C LYS A 95 -0.83 18.97 -16.12
N ALA A 96 -1.52 17.84 -16.30
CA ALA A 96 -1.56 17.11 -17.56
C ALA A 96 -2.25 17.94 -18.65
N LYS A 97 -3.41 18.53 -18.32
CA LYS A 97 -4.13 19.45 -19.23
C LYS A 97 -3.25 20.63 -19.68
N ALA A 98 -2.34 21.07 -18.81
CA ALA A 98 -1.38 22.13 -19.12
C ALA A 98 -0.15 21.65 -19.92
N GLY A 99 -0.05 20.37 -20.29
CA GLY A 99 1.09 19.79 -21.03
C GLY A 99 2.38 19.65 -20.21
N ASN A 100 2.29 19.72 -18.89
CA ASN A 100 3.45 19.77 -17.97
C ASN A 100 3.79 18.41 -17.33
N LEU A 101 3.28 17.28 -17.84
CA LEU A 101 3.59 15.95 -17.36
C LEU A 101 4.65 15.30 -18.25
N ASN A 102 5.90 15.38 -17.85
CA ASN A 102 6.99 14.61 -18.43
C ASN A 102 7.14 13.28 -17.67
N VAL A 103 6.70 12.20 -18.29
CA VAL A 103 6.90 10.83 -17.80
C VAL A 103 8.11 10.25 -18.50
N SER A 104 9.07 9.71 -17.75
CA SER A 104 10.24 9.04 -18.29
C SER A 104 10.02 7.52 -18.34
N GLU A 105 10.72 6.82 -19.23
CA GLU A 105 10.72 5.34 -19.25
C GLU A 105 11.16 4.75 -17.90
N SER A 106 12.07 5.44 -17.19
CA SER A 106 12.49 5.04 -15.85
C SER A 106 11.37 5.15 -14.81
N ASP A 107 10.46 6.12 -14.93
CA ASP A 107 9.29 6.22 -14.03
C ASP A 107 8.36 5.01 -14.24
N VAL A 108 8.08 4.64 -15.48
CA VAL A 108 7.24 3.46 -15.81
C VAL A 108 7.83 2.16 -15.26
N GLU A 109 9.14 1.97 -15.40
CA GLU A 109 9.81 0.77 -14.87
C GLU A 109 9.74 0.70 -13.35
N VAL A 110 9.92 1.82 -12.66
CA VAL A 110 9.79 1.89 -11.20
C VAL A 110 8.37 1.56 -10.75
N TYR A 111 7.33 2.02 -11.47
CA TYR A 111 5.94 1.65 -11.19
C TYR A 111 5.69 0.15 -11.34
N ARG A 112 6.18 -0.49 -12.41
CA ARG A 112 6.03 -1.94 -12.59
C ARG A 112 6.66 -2.72 -11.43
N ARG A 113 7.81 -2.30 -10.97
CA ARG A 113 8.48 -2.90 -9.80
C ARG A 113 7.68 -2.68 -8.52
N ALA A 114 7.09 -1.50 -8.35
CA ALA A 114 6.22 -1.19 -7.24
C ALA A 114 4.97 -2.08 -7.22
N VAL A 115 4.27 -2.21 -8.36
CA VAL A 115 3.12 -3.12 -8.50
C VAL A 115 3.49 -4.56 -8.13
N GLN A 116 4.66 -5.04 -8.60
CA GLN A 116 5.10 -6.39 -8.26
C GLN A 116 5.40 -6.53 -6.77
N PHE A 117 5.99 -5.52 -6.13
CA PHE A 117 6.27 -5.52 -4.69
C PHE A 117 4.97 -5.61 -3.87
N GLU A 118 3.97 -4.80 -4.19
CA GLU A 118 2.66 -4.83 -3.53
C GLU A 118 1.94 -6.16 -3.71
N LYS A 119 2.05 -6.75 -4.90
CA LYS A 119 1.52 -8.08 -5.16
C LYS A 119 2.18 -9.13 -4.28
N ASP A 120 3.51 -9.09 -4.17
CA ASP A 120 4.27 -10.04 -3.34
C ASP A 120 3.91 -9.87 -1.85
N GLY A 121 3.65 -8.64 -1.39
CA GLY A 121 3.11 -8.31 -0.07
C GLY A 121 1.72 -8.91 0.16
N ALA A 122 0.79 -8.69 -0.76
CA ALA A 122 -0.55 -9.28 -0.71
C ALA A 122 -0.50 -10.82 -0.66
N ASP A 123 0.37 -11.44 -1.46
CA ASP A 123 0.58 -12.89 -1.49
C ASP A 123 1.20 -13.39 -0.16
N LEU A 124 2.09 -12.62 0.47
CA LEU A 124 2.61 -12.91 1.81
C LEU A 124 1.47 -12.95 2.83
N TYR A 125 0.63 -11.92 2.88
CA TYR A 125 -0.47 -11.85 3.84
C TYR A 125 -1.55 -12.90 3.58
N ASP A 126 -1.80 -13.27 2.34
CA ASP A 126 -2.70 -14.38 2.00
C ASP A 126 -2.14 -15.72 2.49
N ARG A 127 -0.85 -15.95 2.34
CA ARG A 127 -0.18 -17.14 2.89
C ARG A 127 -0.27 -17.17 4.42
N LEU A 128 0.04 -16.07 5.12
CA LEU A 128 -0.03 -16.00 6.58
C LEU A 128 -1.46 -16.21 7.10
N TYR A 129 -2.47 -15.67 6.37
CA TYR A 129 -3.87 -15.94 6.63
C TYR A 129 -4.21 -17.43 6.57
N ASN A 130 -3.69 -18.14 5.58
CA ASN A 130 -3.96 -19.57 5.39
C ASN A 130 -3.19 -20.46 6.37
N GLU A 131 -2.04 -20.01 6.85
CA GLU A 131 -1.17 -20.78 7.77
C GLU A 131 -1.57 -20.68 9.24
N THR A 132 -2.39 -19.72 9.63
CA THR A 132 -2.87 -19.56 11.02
C THR A 132 -4.26 -20.15 11.20
N ASP A 133 -4.53 -20.75 12.38
CA ASP A 133 -5.87 -21.16 12.80
C ASP A 133 -6.55 -20.14 13.72
N ASP A 134 -5.80 -19.12 14.18
CA ASP A 134 -6.34 -18.08 15.05
C ASP A 134 -7.23 -17.11 14.25
N LYS A 135 -8.48 -16.95 14.70
CA LYS A 135 -9.48 -16.13 14.01
C LYS A 135 -9.14 -14.64 14.00
N LEU A 136 -8.45 -14.15 15.03
CA LEU A 136 -8.05 -12.74 15.12
C LEU A 136 -6.81 -12.48 14.28
N ALA A 137 -5.86 -13.43 14.25
CA ALA A 137 -4.75 -13.41 13.32
C ALA A 137 -5.23 -13.38 11.87
N LYS A 138 -6.20 -14.22 11.51
CA LYS A 138 -6.83 -14.21 10.18
C LYS A 138 -7.41 -12.85 9.82
N LYS A 139 -8.16 -12.21 10.74
CA LYS A 139 -8.71 -10.87 10.52
C LYS A 139 -7.60 -9.83 10.31
N PHE A 140 -6.50 -9.94 11.04
CA PHE A 140 -5.36 -9.05 10.95
C PHE A 140 -4.65 -9.17 9.60
N TYR A 141 -4.30 -10.39 9.18
CA TYR A 141 -3.65 -10.61 7.88
C TYR A 141 -4.56 -10.29 6.70
N LEU A 142 -5.87 -10.57 6.83
CA LEU A 142 -6.84 -10.14 5.83
C LEU A 142 -6.87 -8.62 5.67
N PHE A 143 -6.81 -7.90 6.78
CA PHE A 143 -6.78 -6.44 6.78
C PHE A 143 -5.53 -5.90 6.06
N LEU A 144 -4.33 -6.39 6.40
CA LEU A 144 -3.08 -6.00 5.73
C LEU A 144 -3.13 -6.35 4.22
N ARG A 145 -3.57 -7.56 3.87
CA ARG A 145 -3.73 -7.96 2.47
C ARG A 145 -4.60 -7.01 1.65
N GLU A 146 -5.71 -6.55 2.20
CA GLU A 146 -6.60 -5.62 1.50
C GLU A 146 -5.93 -4.25 1.33
N MET A 147 -5.06 -3.83 2.25
CA MET A 147 -4.30 -2.59 2.12
C MET A 147 -3.27 -2.68 0.97
N GLU A 148 -2.52 -3.79 0.86
CA GLU A 148 -1.62 -4.01 -0.28
C GLU A 148 -2.36 -4.01 -1.63
N LYS A 149 -3.56 -4.60 -1.66
CA LYS A 149 -4.40 -4.54 -2.86
C LYS A 149 -4.87 -3.13 -3.21
N GLU A 150 -5.17 -2.30 -2.24
CA GLU A 150 -5.48 -0.88 -2.48
C GLU A 150 -4.27 -0.13 -3.06
N HIS A 151 -3.06 -0.38 -2.54
CA HIS A 151 -1.81 0.15 -3.08
C HIS A 151 -1.55 -0.32 -4.52
N MET A 152 -1.72 -1.63 -4.77
CA MET A 152 -1.57 -2.21 -6.10
C MET A 152 -2.54 -1.57 -7.10
N ASN A 153 -3.82 -1.43 -6.74
CA ASN A 153 -4.82 -0.77 -7.57
C ASN A 153 -4.44 0.70 -7.86
N LEU A 154 -3.94 1.40 -6.85
CA LEU A 154 -3.46 2.77 -7.00
C LEU A 154 -2.32 2.86 -8.02
N LEU A 155 -1.33 1.98 -7.89
CA LEU A 155 -0.16 1.94 -8.78
C LEU A 155 -0.57 1.56 -10.21
N ASP A 156 -1.41 0.55 -10.39
CA ASP A 156 -1.92 0.14 -11.70
C ASP A 156 -2.69 1.25 -12.39
N ASN A 157 -3.56 1.93 -11.67
CA ASN A 157 -4.33 3.07 -12.20
C ASN A 157 -3.42 4.23 -12.59
N THR A 158 -2.40 4.49 -11.77
CA THR A 158 -1.40 5.51 -12.05
C THR A 158 -0.59 5.14 -13.29
N LEU A 159 -0.18 3.88 -13.43
CA LEU A 159 0.56 3.40 -14.59
C LEU A 159 -0.25 3.55 -15.87
N GLN A 160 -1.55 3.19 -15.86
CA GLN A 160 -2.45 3.40 -17.00
C GLN A 160 -2.54 4.87 -17.41
N TYR A 161 -2.58 5.77 -16.44
CA TYR A 161 -2.55 7.20 -16.68
C TYR A 161 -1.23 7.67 -17.32
N LEU A 162 -0.10 7.16 -16.82
CA LEU A 162 1.23 7.51 -17.34
C LEU A 162 1.45 6.98 -18.78
N ASP A 163 0.96 5.79 -19.07
CA ASP A 163 1.05 5.16 -20.39
C ASP A 163 0.16 5.83 -21.44
N ASN A 164 -0.98 6.40 -21.04
CA ASN A 164 -1.91 7.03 -21.96
C ASN A 164 -2.70 8.19 -21.34
N PRO A 165 -2.07 9.35 -21.08
CA PRO A 165 -2.69 10.48 -20.40
C PRO A 165 -3.95 11.02 -21.10
N ASN A 166 -4.04 10.88 -22.44
CA ASN A 166 -5.17 11.38 -23.22
C ASN A 166 -6.42 10.48 -23.14
N ASN A 167 -6.27 9.21 -22.82
CA ASN A 167 -7.40 8.27 -22.70
C ASN A 167 -7.91 8.14 -21.25
N TRP A 168 -7.19 8.67 -20.29
CA TRP A 168 -7.54 8.57 -18.87
C TRP A 168 -8.90 9.22 -18.56
N TYR A 169 -9.32 10.24 -19.30
CA TYR A 169 -10.63 10.86 -19.17
C TYR A 169 -11.80 9.90 -19.39
N LEU A 170 -11.61 8.86 -20.22
CA LEU A 170 -12.63 7.86 -20.48
C LEU A 170 -12.77 6.86 -19.32
N LEU A 171 -11.75 6.78 -18.46
CA LEU A 171 -11.76 5.93 -17.27
C LEU A 171 -12.35 6.68 -16.05
N GLU A 172 -12.32 8.02 -16.05
CA GLU A 172 -12.86 8.85 -14.96
C GLU A 172 -14.39 8.69 -14.81
N GLU A 173 -15.11 8.44 -15.92
CA GLU A 173 -16.56 8.16 -15.88
C GLU A 173 -16.90 6.80 -15.26
N GLY A 174 -15.93 5.86 -15.18
CA GLY A 174 -16.05 4.56 -14.51
C GLY A 174 -15.53 4.54 -13.06
N TRP A 175 -14.89 5.61 -12.60
CA TRP A 175 -14.40 5.77 -11.23
C TRP A 175 -15.48 6.32 -10.31
N THR A 176 -16.64 5.72 -10.27
CA THR A 176 -17.51 5.80 -9.11
C THR A 176 -16.80 5.00 -8.02
N LEU A 177 -16.05 5.72 -7.18
CA LEU A 177 -15.69 5.23 -5.88
C LEU A 177 -17.04 5.03 -5.17
N ASP A 178 -17.57 3.81 -5.24
CA ASP A 178 -18.78 3.45 -4.54
C ASP A 178 -18.60 3.82 -3.07
N ASP A 179 -19.61 4.54 -2.56
CA ASP A 179 -19.73 5.11 -1.22
C ASP A 179 -19.58 4.06 -0.10
#